data_488e8d37745a7ea3d4e87e5b6b438a73
#
_entry.id   488e8d37745a7ea3d4e87e5b6b438a73
#
_cell.length_a   1.000
_cell.length_b   1.000
_cell.length_c   1.000
_cell.angle_alpha   90.00
_cell.angle_beta   90.00
_cell.angle_gamma   90.00
#
_symmetry.space_group_name_H-M   'P 1'
#
loop_
_entity.id
_entity.type
_entity.pdbx_description
1 polymer ?
#
loop_
_entity_poly.entity_id
_entity_poly.type
_entity_poly.pdbx_seq_one_letter_code
_entity_poly.pdbx_strand_id
1 'polypeptide(L)'
;MSILLIRHGETALNVARVLQPADTPLSVRGVAQAEALAQRLASMGVAAIVSSDLPRALTTARAITAVTGATVETSVLLRERNFGDWRGQPYDGMAVNPLTMREAPPGGESAAAFARRVALAFEHIIRLRAALDGALAVVTHGLVIRALLASHAGLPDAAAATAAAPTHLGNTSLSVLDAQPPYRVSLLNCTRHLDAGSHDDVTALSGG
;
A
#
# COMPACT_ATOMS: atom_id res chain seq x y z
N MET A 1 -7.65 12.62 14.12
CA MET A 1 -8.34 11.78 13.11
C MET A 1 -7.45 11.67 11.89
N SER A 2 -7.20 10.45 11.37
CA SER A 2 -6.15 10.20 10.37
C SER A 2 -6.55 9.15 9.33
N ILE A 3 -5.82 9.12 8.23
CA ILE A 3 -5.82 8.07 7.22
C ILE A 3 -4.52 7.30 7.38
N LEU A 4 -4.60 5.99 7.54
CA LEU A 4 -3.49 5.08 7.73
C LEU A 4 -3.26 4.32 6.44
N LEU A 5 -2.29 4.74 5.61
CA LEU A 5 -1.92 4.02 4.38
C LEU A 5 -0.98 2.87 4.74
N ILE A 6 -1.34 1.67 4.34
CA ILE A 6 -0.66 0.43 4.73
C ILE A 6 -0.37 -0.39 3.47
N ARG A 7 0.89 -0.74 3.24
CA ARG A 7 1.24 -1.74 2.23
C ARG A 7 0.97 -3.14 2.78
N HIS A 8 0.49 -4.06 1.95
CA HIS A 8 0.31 -5.47 2.31
C HIS A 8 1.61 -6.11 2.83
N GLY A 9 1.49 -7.20 3.58
CA GLY A 9 2.60 -8.01 4.06
C GLY A 9 3.41 -8.65 2.93
N GLU A 10 4.59 -9.17 3.24
CA GLU A 10 5.48 -9.79 2.28
C GLU A 10 4.82 -10.98 1.54
N THR A 11 5.21 -11.13 0.27
CA THR A 11 4.92 -12.32 -0.54
C THR A 11 6.23 -12.92 -1.04
N ALA A 12 6.26 -14.20 -1.37
CA ALA A 12 7.43 -14.83 -1.97
C ALA A 12 7.86 -14.12 -3.28
N LEU A 13 6.90 -13.58 -4.03
CA LEU A 13 7.15 -12.86 -5.27
C LEU A 13 7.69 -11.44 -5.06
N ASN A 14 7.46 -10.80 -3.88
CA ASN A 14 8.18 -9.58 -3.54
C ASN A 14 9.68 -9.87 -3.41
N VAL A 15 10.03 -10.92 -2.67
CA VAL A 15 11.44 -11.32 -2.48
C VAL A 15 12.09 -11.71 -3.80
N ALA A 16 11.38 -12.46 -4.64
CA ALA A 16 11.85 -12.88 -5.96
C ALA A 16 11.85 -11.77 -7.02
N ARG A 17 11.37 -10.55 -6.69
CA ARG A 17 11.29 -9.41 -7.63
C ARG A 17 10.50 -9.74 -8.89
N VAL A 18 9.33 -10.34 -8.72
CA VAL A 18 8.42 -10.78 -9.78
C VAL A 18 7.16 -9.89 -9.81
N LEU A 19 6.70 -9.53 -11.00
CA LEU A 19 5.40 -8.86 -11.19
C LEU A 19 4.28 -9.80 -10.77
N GLN A 20 3.60 -9.48 -9.68
CA GLN A 20 2.74 -10.44 -8.99
C GLN A 20 1.43 -10.72 -9.73
N PRO A 21 1.05 -11.99 -9.93
CA PRO A 21 -0.32 -12.39 -10.23
C PRO A 21 -1.32 -11.86 -9.20
N ALA A 22 -2.58 -11.76 -9.62
CA ALA A 22 -3.63 -11.20 -8.75
C ALA A 22 -3.84 -12.05 -7.49
N ASP A 23 -3.76 -13.36 -7.61
CA ASP A 23 -4.03 -14.37 -6.59
C ASP A 23 -2.84 -14.67 -5.66
N THR A 24 -1.72 -13.95 -5.79
CA THR A 24 -0.53 -14.13 -4.95
C THR A 24 -0.85 -13.94 -3.46
N PRO A 25 -0.62 -14.97 -2.61
CA PRO A 25 -0.85 -14.89 -1.17
C PRO A 25 0.34 -14.25 -0.44
N LEU A 26 0.16 -13.96 0.85
CA LEU A 26 1.26 -13.63 1.76
C LEU A 26 2.21 -14.82 1.93
N SER A 27 3.50 -14.54 2.15
CA SER A 27 4.45 -15.51 2.68
C SER A 27 4.19 -15.76 4.17
N VAL A 28 4.81 -16.80 4.74
CA VAL A 28 4.75 -17.04 6.20
C VAL A 28 5.24 -15.82 6.97
N ARG A 29 6.35 -15.19 6.51
CA ARG A 29 6.85 -13.94 7.07
C ARG A 29 5.85 -12.80 6.91
N GLY A 30 5.20 -12.69 5.75
CA GLY A 30 4.18 -11.67 5.49
C GLY A 30 2.96 -11.79 6.41
N VAL A 31 2.56 -13.00 6.79
CA VAL A 31 1.50 -13.21 7.81
C VAL A 31 1.97 -12.68 9.17
N ALA A 32 3.17 -13.05 9.62
CA ALA A 32 3.74 -12.55 10.88
C ALA A 32 3.89 -11.01 10.88
N GLN A 33 4.31 -10.42 9.75
CA GLN A 33 4.36 -8.96 9.59
C GLN A 33 2.97 -8.32 9.74
N ALA A 34 1.92 -8.93 9.16
CA ALA A 34 0.56 -8.42 9.26
C ALA A 34 0.03 -8.49 10.70
N GLU A 35 0.37 -9.54 11.45
CA GLU A 35 0.04 -9.68 12.86
C GLU A 35 0.74 -8.65 13.73
N ALA A 36 2.05 -8.42 13.51
CA ALA A 36 2.82 -7.40 14.23
C ALA A 36 2.26 -5.98 13.96
N LEU A 37 1.89 -5.69 12.71
CA LEU A 37 1.20 -4.45 12.36
C LEU A 37 -0.13 -4.32 13.08
N ALA A 38 -0.94 -5.38 13.11
CA ALA A 38 -2.25 -5.38 13.75
C ALA A 38 -2.13 -5.03 15.24
N GLN A 39 -1.15 -5.60 15.95
CA GLN A 39 -0.86 -5.25 17.36
C GLN A 39 -0.50 -3.78 17.52
N ARG A 40 0.32 -3.23 16.61
CA ARG A 40 0.63 -1.78 16.62
C ARG A 40 -0.62 -0.91 16.45
N LEU A 41 -1.56 -1.33 15.62
CA LEU A 41 -2.77 -0.57 15.33
C LEU A 41 -3.85 -0.67 16.42
N ALA A 42 -3.72 -1.60 17.37
CA ALA A 42 -4.69 -1.81 18.45
C ALA A 42 -5.02 -0.54 19.24
N SER A 43 -4.03 0.32 19.46
CA SER A 43 -4.17 1.58 20.21
C SER A 43 -4.39 2.82 19.34
N MET A 44 -4.50 2.66 18.01
CA MET A 44 -4.58 3.80 17.08
C MET A 44 -6.00 4.23 16.72
N GLY A 45 -7.02 3.67 17.38
CA GLY A 45 -8.43 4.05 17.19
C GLY A 45 -8.93 3.79 15.75
N VAL A 46 -8.58 2.64 15.16
CA VAL A 46 -9.05 2.25 13.83
C VAL A 46 -10.55 1.98 13.89
N ALA A 47 -11.35 2.82 13.23
CA ALA A 47 -12.80 2.71 13.18
C ALA A 47 -13.31 1.86 12.02
N ALA A 48 -12.60 1.87 10.89
CA ALA A 48 -12.92 1.07 9.72
C ALA A 48 -11.66 0.78 8.89
N ILE A 49 -11.76 -0.23 8.03
CA ILE A 49 -10.70 -0.63 7.12
C ILE A 49 -11.28 -0.68 5.70
N VAL A 50 -10.60 -0.05 4.74
CA VAL A 50 -10.82 -0.30 3.32
C VAL A 50 -9.60 -0.99 2.73
N SER A 51 -9.79 -2.09 2.01
CA SER A 51 -8.70 -2.90 1.48
C SER A 51 -8.83 -3.14 -0.02
N SER A 52 -7.70 -3.24 -0.70
CA SER A 52 -7.68 -3.97 -1.97
C SER A 52 -8.25 -5.37 -1.76
N ASP A 53 -9.01 -5.85 -2.71
CA ASP A 53 -9.59 -7.20 -2.71
C ASP A 53 -8.57 -8.30 -3.10
N LEU A 54 -7.33 -7.94 -3.48
CA LEU A 54 -6.29 -8.92 -3.77
C LEU A 54 -5.87 -9.66 -2.48
N PRO A 55 -5.67 -11.00 -2.53
CA PRO A 55 -5.50 -11.85 -1.34
C PRO A 55 -4.46 -11.35 -0.33
N ARG A 56 -3.29 -10.90 -0.79
CA ARG A 56 -2.22 -10.38 0.07
C ARG A 56 -2.64 -9.14 0.89
N ALA A 57 -3.40 -8.23 0.28
CA ALA A 57 -3.90 -7.05 0.98
C ALA A 57 -5.07 -7.42 1.90
N LEU A 58 -6.01 -8.22 1.43
CA LEU A 58 -7.16 -8.66 2.20
C LEU A 58 -6.75 -9.49 3.44
N THR A 59 -5.75 -10.36 3.31
CA THR A 59 -5.21 -11.12 4.46
C THR A 59 -4.56 -10.19 5.48
N THR A 60 -3.81 -9.17 5.03
CA THR A 60 -3.25 -8.13 5.91
C THR A 60 -4.37 -7.35 6.63
N ALA A 61 -5.43 -6.97 5.92
CA ALA A 61 -6.58 -6.27 6.50
C ALA A 61 -7.32 -7.13 7.54
N ARG A 62 -7.49 -8.43 7.28
CA ARG A 62 -8.12 -9.37 8.23
C ARG A 62 -7.33 -9.53 9.53
N ALA A 63 -6.00 -9.52 9.47
CA ALA A 63 -5.17 -9.51 10.67
C ALA A 63 -5.45 -8.25 11.53
N ILE A 64 -5.62 -7.09 10.90
CA ILE A 64 -5.97 -5.85 11.61
C ILE A 64 -7.37 -5.97 12.22
N THR A 65 -8.36 -6.48 11.47
CA THR A 65 -9.73 -6.72 11.99
C THR A 65 -9.72 -7.61 13.22
N ALA A 66 -8.92 -8.68 13.24
CA ALA A 66 -8.86 -9.63 14.33
C ALA A 66 -8.46 -8.98 15.67
N VAL A 67 -7.68 -7.91 15.63
CA VAL A 67 -7.19 -7.20 16.81
C VAL A 67 -8.05 -5.97 17.15
N THR A 68 -8.47 -5.21 16.13
CA THR A 68 -9.17 -3.93 16.33
C THR A 68 -10.69 -4.06 16.38
N GLY A 69 -11.25 -5.14 15.87
CA GLY A 69 -12.71 -5.31 15.67
C GLY A 69 -13.28 -4.46 14.53
N ALA A 70 -12.46 -3.65 13.86
CA ALA A 70 -12.93 -2.79 12.78
C ALA A 70 -13.40 -3.60 11.56
N THR A 71 -14.48 -3.16 10.93
CA THR A 71 -15.02 -3.80 9.71
C THR A 71 -14.16 -3.56 8.50
N VAL A 72 -14.07 -4.54 7.59
CA VAL A 72 -13.36 -4.42 6.31
C VAL A 72 -14.36 -4.27 5.16
N GLU A 73 -14.19 -3.20 4.38
CA GLU A 73 -14.75 -3.04 3.04
C GLU A 73 -13.67 -3.31 2.00
N THR A 74 -13.99 -3.95 0.88
CA THR A 74 -13.03 -4.15 -0.23
C THR A 74 -13.33 -3.22 -1.40
N SER A 75 -12.26 -2.75 -2.06
CA SER A 75 -12.38 -1.90 -3.24
C SER A 75 -11.39 -2.29 -4.33
N VAL A 76 -11.89 -2.55 -5.53
CA VAL A 76 -11.07 -2.79 -6.74
C VAL A 76 -10.24 -1.57 -7.13
N LEU A 77 -10.63 -0.37 -6.68
CA LEU A 77 -9.88 0.86 -6.91
C LEU A 77 -8.50 0.83 -6.22
N LEU A 78 -8.35 0.04 -5.16
CA LEU A 78 -7.12 -0.11 -4.38
C LEU A 78 -6.20 -1.22 -4.89
N ARG A 79 -6.54 -1.94 -5.97
CA ARG A 79 -5.67 -2.96 -6.58
C ARG A 79 -4.36 -2.33 -7.06
N GLU A 80 -3.28 -3.11 -7.05
CA GLU A 80 -2.02 -2.73 -7.67
C GLU A 80 -2.18 -2.48 -9.17
N ARG A 81 -1.25 -1.73 -9.78
CA ARG A 81 -1.24 -1.51 -11.22
C ARG A 81 -1.31 -2.85 -11.96
N ASN A 82 -2.20 -2.95 -12.92
CA ASN A 82 -2.34 -4.15 -13.72
C ASN A 82 -1.22 -4.24 -14.76
N PHE A 83 -0.34 -5.22 -14.61
CA PHE A 83 0.74 -5.48 -15.55
C PHE A 83 0.38 -6.50 -16.65
N GLY A 84 -0.89 -6.93 -16.74
CA GLY A 84 -1.39 -7.80 -17.80
C GLY A 84 -0.58 -9.09 -17.93
N ASP A 85 -0.15 -9.38 -19.16
CA ASP A 85 0.58 -10.60 -19.53
C ASP A 85 2.02 -10.64 -18.98
N TRP A 86 2.51 -9.53 -18.40
CA TRP A 86 3.82 -9.52 -17.75
C TRP A 86 3.79 -10.05 -16.32
N ARG A 87 2.61 -10.29 -15.75
CA ARG A 87 2.50 -10.94 -14.44
C ARG A 87 3.17 -12.31 -14.43
N GLY A 88 3.84 -12.61 -13.33
CA GLY A 88 4.63 -13.83 -13.20
C GLY A 88 6.05 -13.71 -13.75
N GLN A 89 6.41 -12.61 -14.39
CA GLN A 89 7.76 -12.39 -14.92
C GLN A 89 8.62 -11.60 -13.92
N PRO A 90 9.91 -11.96 -13.76
CA PRO A 90 10.85 -11.13 -13.01
C PRO A 90 11.06 -9.82 -13.77
N TYR A 91 11.05 -8.69 -13.04
CA TYR A 91 11.27 -7.41 -13.67
C TYR A 91 12.76 -7.06 -13.82
N ASP A 92 13.65 -7.80 -13.15
CA ASP A 92 15.09 -7.73 -13.42
C ASP A 92 15.40 -8.34 -14.79
N GLY A 93 16.11 -7.55 -15.63
CA GLY A 93 16.41 -7.98 -16.99
C GLY A 93 15.34 -7.65 -18.04
N MET A 94 14.21 -7.05 -17.66
CA MET A 94 13.25 -6.54 -18.64
C MET A 94 13.88 -5.36 -19.41
N ALA A 95 13.62 -5.30 -20.72
CA ALA A 95 14.14 -4.23 -21.60
C ALA A 95 13.64 -2.82 -21.20
N VAL A 96 12.51 -2.76 -20.50
CA VAL A 96 11.92 -1.53 -19.96
C VAL A 96 11.60 -1.75 -18.48
N ASN A 97 11.74 -0.69 -17.68
CA ASN A 97 11.33 -0.77 -16.28
C ASN A 97 9.80 -0.70 -16.19
N PRO A 98 9.10 -1.81 -15.82
CA PRO A 98 7.65 -1.85 -15.79
C PRO A 98 7.05 -0.88 -14.76
N LEU A 99 7.79 -0.54 -13.69
CA LEU A 99 7.30 0.32 -12.62
C LEU A 99 7.21 1.79 -13.02
N THR A 100 8.00 2.22 -14.00
CA THR A 100 8.04 3.62 -14.50
C THR A 100 7.48 3.79 -15.90
N MET A 101 7.18 2.69 -16.57
CA MET A 101 6.64 2.68 -17.93
C MET A 101 5.31 3.43 -18.02
N ARG A 102 5.13 4.23 -19.08
CA ARG A 102 3.91 5.03 -19.32
C ARG A 102 2.84 4.27 -20.04
N GLU A 103 3.22 3.48 -21.03
CA GLU A 103 2.33 2.69 -21.88
C GLU A 103 1.71 1.54 -21.10
N ALA A 104 0.61 1.00 -21.61
CA ALA A 104 0.01 -0.21 -21.08
C ALA A 104 0.81 -1.44 -21.56
N PRO A 105 1.22 -2.36 -20.67
CA PRO A 105 1.63 -3.69 -21.12
C PRO A 105 0.44 -4.42 -21.74
N PRO A 106 0.66 -5.46 -22.57
CA PRO A 106 -0.44 -6.25 -23.14
C PRO A 106 -1.40 -6.76 -22.04
N GLY A 107 -2.70 -6.50 -22.21
CA GLY A 107 -3.72 -6.84 -21.22
C GLY A 107 -3.64 -6.07 -19.90
N GLY A 108 -2.77 -5.06 -19.80
CA GLY A 108 -2.51 -4.30 -18.58
C GLY A 108 -3.03 -2.86 -18.60
N GLU A 109 -2.57 -2.07 -17.64
CA GLU A 109 -3.01 -0.72 -17.34
C GLU A 109 -1.90 0.30 -17.67
N SER A 110 -2.19 1.33 -18.48
CA SER A 110 -1.25 2.42 -18.70
C SER A 110 -1.06 3.26 -17.42
N ALA A 111 0.05 4.00 -17.33
CA ALA A 111 0.27 4.92 -16.20
C ALA A 111 -0.86 5.94 -16.05
N ALA A 112 -1.42 6.44 -17.17
CA ALA A 112 -2.53 7.39 -17.15
C ALA A 112 -3.84 6.75 -16.65
N ALA A 113 -4.16 5.51 -17.04
CA ALA A 113 -5.33 4.78 -16.55
C ALA A 113 -5.18 4.48 -15.04
N PHE A 114 -4.00 4.03 -14.63
CA PHE A 114 -3.66 3.82 -13.23
C PHE A 114 -3.82 5.09 -12.40
N ALA A 115 -3.27 6.22 -12.83
CA ALA A 115 -3.38 7.50 -12.11
C ALA A 115 -4.85 7.94 -11.95
N ARG A 116 -5.69 7.80 -12.99
CA ARG A 116 -7.12 8.10 -12.89
C ARG A 116 -7.83 7.21 -11.88
N ARG A 117 -7.52 5.90 -11.85
CA ARG A 117 -8.09 4.97 -10.88
C ARG A 117 -7.66 5.30 -9.45
N VAL A 118 -6.39 5.67 -9.25
CA VAL A 118 -5.89 6.10 -7.92
C VAL A 118 -6.55 7.39 -7.46
N ALA A 119 -6.84 8.34 -8.36
CA ALA A 119 -7.61 9.55 -8.02
C ALA A 119 -9.01 9.19 -7.51
N LEU A 120 -9.73 8.30 -8.19
CA LEU A 120 -11.03 7.80 -7.73
C LEU A 120 -10.93 7.04 -6.40
N ALA A 121 -9.85 6.27 -6.20
CA ALA A 121 -9.57 5.62 -4.92
C ALA A 121 -9.41 6.65 -3.80
N PHE A 122 -8.69 7.74 -4.05
CA PHE A 122 -8.51 8.81 -3.06
C PHE A 122 -9.83 9.47 -2.69
N GLU A 123 -10.66 9.83 -3.66
CA GLU A 123 -12.00 10.37 -3.41
C GLU A 123 -12.86 9.41 -2.57
N HIS A 124 -12.78 8.11 -2.85
CA HIS A 124 -13.47 7.10 -2.06
C HIS A 124 -12.96 7.05 -0.61
N ILE A 125 -11.63 7.04 -0.42
CA ILE A 125 -10.99 7.08 0.90
C ILE A 125 -11.47 8.30 1.70
N ILE A 126 -11.50 9.50 1.09
CA ILE A 126 -11.91 10.72 1.77
C ILE A 126 -13.39 10.67 2.17
N ARG A 127 -14.26 10.16 1.31
CA ARG A 127 -15.69 9.98 1.65
C ARG A 127 -15.89 9.01 2.80
N LEU A 128 -15.23 7.85 2.79
CA LEU A 128 -15.29 6.89 3.90
C LEU A 128 -14.79 7.54 5.19
N ARG A 129 -13.62 8.22 5.12
CA ARG A 129 -13.02 8.85 6.30
C ARG A 129 -13.92 9.90 6.93
N ALA A 130 -14.63 10.70 6.13
CA ALA A 130 -15.51 11.76 6.60
C ALA A 130 -16.69 11.25 7.45
N ALA A 131 -17.07 9.99 7.28
CA ALA A 131 -18.19 9.37 8.00
C ALA A 131 -17.78 8.64 9.29
N LEU A 132 -16.51 8.75 9.73
CA LEU A 132 -15.98 7.98 10.85
C LEU A 132 -15.54 8.88 12.02
N ASP A 133 -15.70 8.38 13.24
CA ASP A 133 -15.21 9.03 14.45
C ASP A 133 -13.80 8.53 14.88
N GLY A 134 -13.12 7.74 14.05
CA GLY A 134 -11.78 7.22 14.31
C GLY A 134 -10.87 7.27 13.09
N ALA A 135 -9.76 6.54 13.09
CA ALA A 135 -8.88 6.41 11.96
C ALA A 135 -9.46 5.48 10.88
N LEU A 136 -9.22 5.78 9.61
CA LEU A 136 -9.47 4.86 8.50
C LEU A 136 -8.16 4.16 8.10
N ALA A 137 -8.10 2.85 8.21
CA ALA A 137 -6.99 2.06 7.67
C ALA A 137 -7.25 1.73 6.19
N VAL A 138 -6.27 1.98 5.34
CA VAL A 138 -6.29 1.73 3.89
C VAL A 138 -5.21 0.72 3.56
N VAL A 139 -5.59 -0.54 3.30
CA VAL A 139 -4.64 -1.61 3.00
C VAL A 139 -4.55 -1.81 1.49
N THR A 140 -3.36 -1.56 0.93
CA THR A 140 -3.15 -1.54 -0.51
C THR A 140 -1.72 -1.95 -0.90
N HIS A 141 -1.18 -1.44 -1.98
CA HIS A 141 0.04 -1.87 -2.64
C HIS A 141 1.03 -0.71 -2.82
N GLY A 142 2.27 -1.06 -3.17
CA GLY A 142 3.37 -0.11 -3.25
C GLY A 142 3.14 1.04 -4.23
N LEU A 143 2.76 0.75 -5.48
CA LEU A 143 2.56 1.81 -6.49
C LEU A 143 1.33 2.67 -6.18
N VAL A 144 0.27 2.09 -5.62
CA VAL A 144 -0.92 2.85 -5.20
C VAL A 144 -0.56 3.85 -4.11
N ILE A 145 0.15 3.42 -3.05
CA ILE A 145 0.57 4.33 -1.97
C ILE A 145 1.48 5.43 -2.52
N ARG A 146 2.45 5.09 -3.38
CA ARG A 146 3.33 6.08 -4.02
C ARG A 146 2.53 7.11 -4.82
N ALA A 147 1.56 6.67 -5.60
CA ALA A 147 0.73 7.56 -6.40
C ALA A 147 -0.18 8.44 -5.52
N LEU A 148 -0.75 7.90 -4.44
CA LEU A 148 -1.53 8.66 -3.46
C LEU A 148 -0.68 9.74 -2.80
N LEU A 149 0.52 9.40 -2.33
CA LEU A 149 1.43 10.34 -1.69
C LEU A 149 1.91 11.43 -2.65
N ALA A 150 2.26 11.07 -3.89
CA ALA A 150 2.76 12.01 -4.88
C ALA A 150 1.70 13.01 -5.38
N SER A 151 0.43 12.58 -5.46
CA SER A 151 -0.62 13.39 -6.10
C SER A 151 -1.57 14.08 -5.14
N HIS A 152 -1.68 13.60 -3.89
CA HIS A 152 -2.75 14.02 -2.98
C HIS A 152 -2.28 14.38 -1.57
N ALA A 153 -1.06 13.98 -1.16
CA ALA A 153 -0.55 14.28 0.17
C ALA A 153 0.24 15.60 0.20
N GLY A 154 0.00 16.40 1.22
CA GLY A 154 0.85 17.53 1.58
C GLY A 154 2.14 17.02 2.23
N LEU A 155 3.20 16.83 1.45
CA LEU A 155 4.51 16.52 2.00
C LEU A 155 5.04 17.75 2.75
N PRO A 156 5.66 17.59 3.95
CA PRO A 156 6.24 18.72 4.66
C PRO A 156 7.39 19.28 3.82
N ASP A 157 7.31 20.60 3.56
CA ASP A 157 8.28 21.45 2.86
C ASP A 157 8.76 20.99 1.44
N ALA A 158 8.74 21.94 0.51
CA ALA A 158 9.26 21.78 -0.86
C ALA A 158 10.75 21.36 -0.92
N ALA A 159 11.53 21.54 0.16
CA ALA A 159 12.90 21.04 0.29
C ALA A 159 12.93 19.52 0.57
N ALA A 160 11.89 18.96 1.19
CA ALA A 160 11.70 17.51 1.31
C ALA A 160 10.99 16.91 0.10
N ALA A 161 10.38 17.69 -0.77
CA ALA A 161 9.78 17.25 -2.03
C ALA A 161 10.81 16.80 -3.07
N THR A 162 12.10 17.12 -2.88
CA THR A 162 13.23 16.46 -3.59
C THR A 162 13.59 15.12 -2.98
N ALA A 163 13.18 14.82 -1.74
CA ALA A 163 13.05 13.46 -1.25
C ALA A 163 11.70 12.93 -1.75
N ALA A 164 11.66 12.57 -3.03
CA ALA A 164 10.54 11.94 -3.71
C ALA A 164 9.82 10.94 -2.81
N ALA A 165 8.52 10.74 -3.04
CA ALA A 165 7.78 9.61 -2.45
C ALA A 165 8.73 8.40 -2.42
N PRO A 166 8.92 7.74 -1.27
CA PRO A 166 10.02 6.81 -1.07
C PRO A 166 10.06 5.83 -2.24
N THR A 167 11.24 5.69 -2.84
CA THR A 167 11.46 4.76 -3.97
C THR A 167 11.12 3.33 -3.57
N HIS A 168 11.20 3.06 -2.27
CA HIS A 168 10.84 1.79 -1.65
C HIS A 168 9.86 2.01 -0.49
N LEU A 169 8.80 1.23 -0.45
CA LEU A 169 7.87 1.13 0.67
C LEU A 169 8.02 -0.28 1.27
N GLY A 170 8.33 -0.39 2.57
CA GLY A 170 8.43 -1.68 3.27
C GLY A 170 7.10 -2.44 3.29
N ASN A 171 7.16 -3.77 3.33
CA ASN A 171 5.96 -4.59 3.57
C ASN A 171 5.38 -4.25 4.95
N THR A 172 4.07 -4.17 5.05
CA THR A 172 3.34 -3.66 6.23
C THR A 172 3.72 -2.27 6.69
N SER A 173 4.48 -1.49 5.88
CA SER A 173 4.80 -0.12 6.25
C SER A 173 3.53 0.71 6.46
N LEU A 174 3.60 1.58 7.46
CA LEU A 174 2.55 2.52 7.83
C LEU A 174 2.96 3.94 7.46
N SER A 175 2.11 4.61 6.70
CA SER A 175 2.17 6.06 6.51
C SER A 175 0.88 6.69 7.04
N VAL A 176 0.99 7.79 7.77
CA VAL A 176 -0.14 8.45 8.43
C VAL A 176 -0.35 9.83 7.81
N LEU A 177 -1.56 10.07 7.34
CA LEU A 177 -1.99 11.35 6.77
C LEU A 177 -3.06 11.98 7.67
N ASP A 178 -3.07 13.31 7.70
CA ASP A 178 -4.19 14.06 8.25
C ASP A 178 -5.47 13.77 7.46
N ALA A 179 -6.62 13.82 8.16
CA ALA A 179 -7.92 13.58 7.53
C ALA A 179 -8.45 14.79 6.74
N GLN A 180 -7.82 15.95 6.86
CA GLN A 180 -8.22 17.20 6.23
C GLN A 180 -7.14 17.73 5.28
N PRO A 181 -7.51 18.43 4.22
CA PRO A 181 -6.54 19.10 3.36
C PRO A 181 -5.60 20.01 4.17
N PRO A 182 -4.33 20.08 3.81
CA PRO A 182 -3.66 19.48 2.65
C PRO A 182 -3.21 18.00 2.85
N TYR A 183 -3.84 17.22 3.71
CA TYR A 183 -3.53 15.81 3.99
C TYR A 183 -2.05 15.60 4.33
N ARG A 184 -1.55 16.36 5.30
CA ARG A 184 -0.13 16.33 5.70
C ARG A 184 0.28 14.93 6.13
N VAL A 185 1.46 14.52 5.70
CA VAL A 185 2.07 13.25 6.11
C VAL A 185 2.80 13.48 7.44
N SER A 186 2.29 12.88 8.52
CA SER A 186 2.90 12.94 9.86
C SER A 186 3.84 11.76 10.14
N LEU A 187 3.67 10.66 9.41
CA LEU A 187 4.53 9.48 9.45
C LEU A 187 4.63 8.89 8.05
N LEU A 188 5.84 8.52 7.61
CA LEU A 188 6.09 8.00 6.28
C LEU A 188 6.84 6.68 6.35
N ASN A 189 6.31 5.64 5.68
CA ASN A 189 6.98 4.35 5.45
C ASN A 189 7.58 3.71 6.72
N CYS A 190 6.85 3.72 7.82
CA CYS A 190 7.37 3.27 9.12
C CYS A 190 7.09 1.78 9.35
N THR A 191 8.15 1.02 9.59
CA THR A 191 8.12 -0.43 9.85
C THR A 191 8.55 -0.81 11.28
N ARG A 192 8.55 0.13 12.24
CA ARG A 192 9.03 -0.09 13.63
C ARG A 192 8.40 -1.28 14.34
N HIS A 193 7.21 -1.72 13.96
CA HIS A 193 6.57 -2.91 14.51
C HIS A 193 7.28 -4.21 14.11
N LEU A 194 8.23 -4.17 13.17
CA LEU A 194 9.03 -5.31 12.72
C LEU A 194 10.39 -5.38 13.42
N ASP A 195 10.83 -4.33 14.14
CA ASP A 195 12.19 -4.22 14.70
C ASP A 195 12.51 -5.25 15.81
N ALA A 196 11.50 -5.90 16.39
CA ALA A 196 11.67 -6.89 17.46
C ALA A 196 12.12 -8.28 16.98
N GLY A 197 12.33 -8.52 15.69
CA GLY A 197 12.71 -9.86 15.22
C GLY A 197 12.97 -10.09 13.73
N SER A 198 12.91 -9.09 12.87
CA SER A 198 13.22 -9.31 11.46
C SER A 198 13.80 -8.05 10.80
N HIS A 199 15.00 -8.15 10.27
CA HIS A 199 15.47 -7.18 9.28
C HIS A 199 14.54 -7.26 8.07
N ASP A 200 13.82 -6.18 7.75
CA ASP A 200 13.25 -6.02 6.42
C ASP A 200 14.41 -6.09 5.44
N ASP A 201 14.32 -7.02 4.51
CA ASP A 201 15.26 -7.06 3.41
C ASP A 201 15.02 -5.80 2.56
N VAL A 202 15.87 -4.78 2.79
CA VAL A 202 15.79 -3.48 2.10
C VAL A 202 15.90 -3.61 0.58
N THR A 203 16.21 -4.81 0.07
CA THR A 203 16.32 -5.11 -1.35
C THR A 203 15.00 -5.52 -2.00
N ALA A 204 13.95 -5.83 -1.21
CA ALA A 204 12.63 -6.13 -1.76
C ALA A 204 12.02 -4.85 -2.34
N LEU A 205 12.28 -4.57 -3.59
CA LEU A 205 11.73 -3.43 -4.32
C LEU A 205 10.20 -3.43 -4.30
N SER A 206 9.65 -2.25 -4.20
CA SER A 206 8.22 -1.95 -4.23
C SER A 206 7.63 -2.14 -5.63
N GLY A 207 7.73 -3.32 -6.17
CA GLY A 207 7.16 -3.71 -7.44
C GLY A 207 6.36 -4.97 -7.24
N GLY A 208 5.15 -4.82 -6.87
CA GLY A 208 4.21 -5.92 -6.83
C GLY A 208 2.99 -5.57 -7.61
#